data_066fa08d432dfdc2b84f0932a62444db
#
_entry.id   066fa08d432dfdc2b84f0932a62444db
#
_cell.length_a   1.000
_cell.length_b   1.000
_cell.length_c   1.000
_cell.angle_alpha   90.00
_cell.angle_beta   90.00
_cell.angle_gamma   90.00
#
_symmetry.space_group_name_H-M   'P 1'
#
loop_
_entity.id
_entity.type
_entity.pdbx_description
1 polymer ?
#
loop_
_entity_poly.entity_id
_entity_poly.type
_entity_poly.pdbx_seq_one_letter_code
_entity_poly.pdbx_strand_id
1 'polypeptide(L)'
;MTTDGTILTDDITTAAPLEAPACQAGPFAAAPLAPALPKLSLRERCDRQAAALDAVDVATRDRRRFLRAVQFARAARGVRLGAVLMLTGLEQSGMKTIVDKAIEALPKPTSIDPFTLTRPVLALTLSASTSLETLIWSMMADLDPEFGLATAASKIDAPSDGRRLRHLLDAFKVKWLVVKGAEALAGPKERAKIAGFLGELRSAGVNMILCGLDPVAELVTLTKAFAADAVLCRTQVYGKADEEAKTFARAFLDRCAIPSASSILDEPGFLEGLIAATAGRRGLIKSLIIRAVMIATTHNAAAVTVQHFKTALSGRFKPIAPVAADSAVSPVDLRANAPRRRRSKRRQ
;
A
#
# COMPACT_ATOMS: atom_id res chain seq x y z
N MET A 1 53.49 -21.25 7.60
CA MET A 1 52.47 -22.19 8.13
C MET A 1 51.35 -22.26 7.09
N THR A 2 51.48 -23.27 6.27
CA THR A 2 50.55 -23.62 5.18
C THR A 2 49.50 -24.58 5.75
N THR A 3 48.21 -24.28 5.57
CA THR A 3 47.15 -25.25 5.83
C THR A 3 46.39 -25.53 4.55
N ASP A 4 46.50 -26.78 4.14
CA ASP A 4 45.83 -27.42 3.02
C ASP A 4 44.32 -27.38 3.16
N GLY A 5 43.62 -26.94 2.09
CA GLY A 5 42.20 -27.07 1.90
C GLY A 5 41.86 -28.30 1.06
N THR A 6 41.37 -29.34 1.70
CA THR A 6 40.90 -30.56 1.05
C THR A 6 39.51 -30.31 0.41
N ILE A 7 39.45 -30.42 -0.92
CA ILE A 7 38.23 -30.41 -1.69
C ILE A 7 37.66 -31.82 -1.67
N LEU A 8 36.47 -32.00 -1.07
CA LEU A 8 35.68 -33.23 -1.17
C LEU A 8 34.89 -33.17 -2.49
N THR A 9 35.23 -34.06 -3.41
CA THR A 9 34.48 -34.37 -4.61
C THR A 9 33.44 -35.42 -4.27
N ASP A 10 32.14 -35.06 -4.29
CA ASP A 10 31.06 -36.00 -4.16
C ASP A 10 30.82 -36.75 -5.47
N ASP A 11 30.89 -38.08 -5.37
CA ASP A 11 30.64 -39.03 -6.44
C ASP A 11 29.15 -39.00 -6.86
N ILE A 12 28.93 -38.65 -8.13
CA ILE A 12 27.61 -38.78 -8.76
C ILE A 12 27.42 -40.26 -9.14
N THR A 13 26.68 -40.97 -8.33
CA THR A 13 26.21 -42.32 -8.62
C THR A 13 25.16 -42.29 -9.72
N THR A 14 25.49 -42.80 -10.89
CA THR A 14 24.63 -42.94 -12.04
C THR A 14 23.53 -43.97 -11.74
N ALA A 15 22.29 -43.53 -11.54
CA ALA A 15 21.16 -44.45 -11.42
C ALA A 15 20.70 -44.93 -12.79
N ALA A 16 20.55 -46.27 -12.93
CA ALA A 16 20.06 -46.92 -14.14
C ALA A 16 18.59 -46.54 -14.47
N PRO A 17 18.18 -46.51 -15.74
CA PRO A 17 16.82 -46.18 -16.13
C PRO A 17 15.84 -47.29 -15.71
N LEU A 18 14.85 -46.90 -14.92
CA LEU A 18 13.68 -47.74 -14.60
C LEU A 18 12.80 -47.86 -15.84
N GLU A 19 12.64 -49.09 -16.33
CA GLU A 19 11.67 -49.45 -17.39
C GLU A 19 10.26 -49.13 -16.92
N ALA A 20 9.52 -48.36 -17.69
CA ALA A 20 8.13 -48.03 -17.44
C ALA A 20 7.24 -49.25 -17.78
N PRO A 21 6.31 -49.63 -16.90
CA PRO A 21 5.37 -50.69 -17.21
C PRO A 21 4.40 -50.25 -18.31
N ALA A 22 4.19 -51.12 -19.30
CA ALA A 22 3.26 -50.91 -20.40
C ALA A 22 1.82 -50.76 -19.86
N CYS A 23 1.26 -49.53 -19.99
CA CYS A 23 -0.14 -49.24 -19.71
C CYS A 23 -1.02 -49.97 -20.74
N GLN A 24 -1.71 -50.99 -20.35
CA GLN A 24 -2.83 -51.58 -21.12
C GLN A 24 -3.97 -50.57 -21.13
N ALA A 25 -4.30 -50.03 -22.33
CA ALA A 25 -5.43 -49.15 -22.56
C ALA A 25 -6.74 -50.00 -22.43
N GLY A 26 -7.34 -49.97 -21.25
CA GLY A 26 -8.72 -50.39 -21.05
C GLY A 26 -9.71 -49.42 -21.70
N PRO A 27 -10.93 -49.84 -22.09
CA PRO A 27 -11.90 -48.95 -22.67
C PRO A 27 -12.27 -47.83 -21.69
N PHE A 28 -11.96 -46.60 -22.05
CA PHE A 28 -12.39 -45.42 -21.27
C PHE A 28 -13.92 -45.37 -21.24
N ALA A 29 -14.53 -45.78 -20.14
CA ALA A 29 -15.88 -45.40 -19.81
C ALA A 29 -15.92 -43.89 -19.74
N ALA A 30 -16.72 -43.24 -20.60
CA ALA A 30 -16.88 -41.78 -20.60
C ALA A 30 -17.26 -41.31 -19.20
N ALA A 31 -16.37 -40.60 -18.55
CA ALA A 31 -16.65 -40.03 -17.25
C ALA A 31 -17.93 -39.16 -17.36
N PRO A 32 -18.86 -39.24 -16.42
CA PRO A 32 -20.06 -38.42 -16.44
C PRO A 32 -19.62 -36.93 -16.55
N LEU A 33 -20.16 -36.23 -17.56
CA LEU A 33 -19.94 -34.80 -17.77
C LEU A 33 -20.20 -34.11 -16.45
N ALA A 34 -19.16 -33.49 -15.89
CA ALA A 34 -19.28 -32.68 -14.69
C ALA A 34 -20.46 -31.71 -14.84
N PRO A 35 -21.34 -31.58 -13.83
CA PRO A 35 -22.51 -30.72 -13.94
C PRO A 35 -22.06 -29.34 -14.38
N ALA A 36 -22.68 -28.80 -15.44
CA ALA A 36 -22.37 -27.50 -15.98
C ALA A 36 -22.48 -26.45 -14.85
N LEU A 37 -21.37 -25.82 -14.50
CA LEU A 37 -21.35 -24.78 -13.48
C LEU A 37 -22.43 -23.74 -13.80
N PRO A 38 -23.25 -23.34 -12.82
CA PRO A 38 -24.32 -22.37 -13.05
C PRO A 38 -23.72 -21.10 -13.69
N LYS A 39 -24.30 -20.65 -14.79
CA LYS A 39 -23.86 -19.43 -15.46
C LYS A 39 -24.07 -18.25 -14.52
N LEU A 40 -22.98 -17.70 -14.01
CA LEU A 40 -23.01 -16.54 -13.12
C LEU A 40 -23.71 -15.37 -13.81
N SER A 41 -24.53 -14.64 -13.07
CA SER A 41 -25.09 -13.35 -13.50
C SER A 41 -23.97 -12.36 -13.82
N LEU A 42 -24.27 -11.33 -14.62
CA LEU A 42 -23.28 -10.27 -14.91
C LEU A 42 -22.74 -9.62 -13.63
N ARG A 43 -23.62 -9.38 -12.65
CA ARG A 43 -23.22 -8.78 -11.37
C ARG A 43 -22.23 -9.67 -10.63
N GLU A 44 -22.51 -10.95 -10.49
CA GLU A 44 -21.61 -11.90 -9.81
C GLU A 44 -20.26 -12.02 -10.51
N ARG A 45 -20.24 -11.97 -11.85
CA ARG A 45 -18.97 -11.94 -12.61
C ARG A 45 -18.17 -10.69 -12.32
N CYS A 46 -18.82 -9.52 -12.31
CA CYS A 46 -18.21 -8.26 -11.97
C CYS A 46 -17.68 -8.24 -10.53
N ASP A 47 -18.47 -8.70 -9.56
CA ASP A 47 -18.08 -8.72 -8.15
C ASP A 47 -16.87 -9.67 -7.91
N ARG A 48 -16.89 -10.87 -8.53
CA ARG A 48 -15.73 -11.79 -8.48
C ARG A 48 -14.49 -11.19 -9.12
N GLN A 49 -14.64 -10.53 -10.25
CA GLN A 49 -13.55 -9.89 -10.96
C GLN A 49 -12.94 -8.75 -10.11
N ALA A 50 -13.79 -7.90 -9.53
CA ALA A 50 -13.35 -6.83 -8.64
C ALA A 50 -12.58 -7.38 -7.43
N ALA A 51 -13.13 -8.40 -6.76
CA ALA A 51 -12.49 -9.06 -5.62
C ALA A 51 -11.14 -9.68 -6.00
N ALA A 52 -11.04 -10.35 -7.15
CA ALA A 52 -9.79 -10.93 -7.63
C ALA A 52 -8.71 -9.87 -7.89
N LEU A 53 -9.10 -8.73 -8.47
CA LEU A 53 -8.19 -7.62 -8.75
C LEU A 53 -7.80 -6.86 -7.47
N ASP A 54 -8.72 -6.71 -6.52
CA ASP A 54 -8.40 -6.09 -5.23
C ASP A 54 -7.45 -6.92 -4.38
N ALA A 55 -7.51 -8.23 -4.50
CA ALA A 55 -6.62 -9.16 -3.82
C ALA A 55 -5.19 -9.20 -4.40
N VAL A 56 -4.95 -8.55 -5.55
CA VAL A 56 -3.59 -8.51 -6.15
C VAL A 56 -2.63 -7.73 -5.27
N ASP A 57 -1.60 -8.42 -4.82
CA ASP A 57 -0.53 -7.85 -4.00
C ASP A 57 0.78 -7.81 -4.77
N VAL A 58 1.27 -6.60 -5.08
CA VAL A 58 2.51 -6.40 -5.83
C VAL A 58 3.58 -5.82 -4.92
N ALA A 59 4.70 -6.54 -4.81
CA ALA A 59 5.86 -6.10 -4.04
C ALA A 59 6.68 -5.06 -4.82
N THR A 60 6.28 -3.80 -4.72
CA THR A 60 6.98 -2.68 -5.37
C THR A 60 8.33 -2.38 -4.72
N ARG A 61 9.22 -1.69 -5.45
CA ARG A 61 10.55 -1.27 -4.99
C ARG A 61 10.48 -0.45 -3.71
N ASP A 62 9.57 0.53 -3.66
CA ASP A 62 9.38 1.37 -2.48
C ASP A 62 8.87 0.57 -1.28
N ARG A 63 7.94 -0.37 -1.51
CA ARG A 63 7.46 -1.27 -0.47
C ARG A 63 8.60 -2.12 0.10
N ARG A 64 9.40 -2.74 -0.75
CA ARG A 64 10.56 -3.54 -0.30
C ARG A 64 11.54 -2.71 0.50
N ARG A 65 11.84 -1.48 0.04
CA ARG A 65 12.73 -0.55 0.75
C ARG A 65 12.17 -0.18 2.13
N PHE A 66 10.89 0.18 2.19
CA PHE A 66 10.26 0.58 3.45
C PHE A 66 10.17 -0.58 4.45
N LEU A 67 9.75 -1.77 3.99
CA LEU A 67 9.67 -2.95 4.85
C LEU A 67 11.05 -3.37 5.40
N ARG A 68 12.12 -3.22 4.63
CA ARG A 68 13.49 -3.42 5.15
C ARG A 68 13.82 -2.44 6.27
N ALA A 69 13.45 -1.16 6.15
CA ALA A 69 13.66 -0.18 7.22
C ALA A 69 12.86 -0.55 8.49
N VAL A 70 11.61 -1.02 8.35
CA VAL A 70 10.80 -1.52 9.47
C VAL A 70 11.45 -2.74 10.13
N GLN A 71 11.94 -3.69 9.33
CA GLN A 71 12.63 -4.88 9.85
C GLN A 71 13.92 -4.50 10.60
N PHE A 72 14.70 -3.58 10.05
CA PHE A 72 15.90 -3.07 10.71
C PHE A 72 15.58 -2.41 12.05
N ALA A 73 14.58 -1.52 12.10
CA ALA A 73 14.13 -0.88 13.34
C ALA A 73 13.61 -1.91 14.37
N ARG A 74 12.95 -2.99 13.90
CA ARG A 74 12.53 -4.10 14.77
C ARG A 74 13.68 -4.90 15.36
N ALA A 75 14.73 -5.10 14.57
CA ALA A 75 15.90 -5.88 14.99
C ALA A 75 16.85 -5.10 15.90
N ALA A 76 16.80 -3.78 15.89
CA ALA A 76 17.62 -2.90 16.70
C ALA A 76 17.26 -3.02 18.20
N ARG A 77 17.77 -4.08 18.85
CA ARG A 77 17.57 -4.32 20.29
C ARG A 77 18.57 -3.47 21.10
N GLY A 78 18.12 -2.93 22.23
CA GLY A 78 19.00 -2.20 23.16
C GLY A 78 19.22 -0.72 22.83
N VAL A 79 18.62 -0.21 21.76
CA VAL A 79 18.62 1.23 21.46
C VAL A 79 17.62 1.91 22.39
N ARG A 80 18.10 2.91 23.17
CA ARG A 80 17.23 3.64 24.13
C ARG A 80 16.18 4.50 23.45
N LEU A 81 16.43 4.94 22.22
CA LEU A 81 15.54 5.81 21.46
C LEU A 81 14.74 5.01 20.44
N GLY A 82 13.45 5.29 20.32
CA GLY A 82 12.61 4.71 19.27
C GLY A 82 13.05 5.16 17.85
N ALA A 83 12.92 4.28 16.88
CA ALA A 83 13.15 4.61 15.47
C ALA A 83 12.00 5.48 14.92
N VAL A 84 12.32 6.38 14.00
CA VAL A 84 11.32 7.18 13.25
C VAL A 84 11.42 6.82 11.76
N LEU A 85 10.36 6.23 11.25
CA LEU A 85 10.24 5.85 9.85
C LEU A 85 9.16 6.71 9.21
N MET A 86 9.51 7.41 8.14
CA MET A 86 8.57 8.28 7.43
C MET A 86 8.33 7.74 6.02
N LEU A 87 7.07 7.60 5.66
CA LEU A 87 6.67 7.27 4.30
C LEU A 87 5.89 8.46 3.73
N THR A 88 6.50 9.16 2.77
CA THR A 88 5.89 10.33 2.14
C THR A 88 5.69 10.11 0.65
N GLY A 89 4.85 10.94 0.04
CA GLY A 89 4.65 10.91 -1.41
C GLY A 89 3.39 11.62 -1.85
N LEU A 90 3.05 11.45 -3.11
CA LEU A 90 1.83 12.00 -3.66
C LEU A 90 0.60 11.16 -3.27
N GLU A 91 -0.54 11.80 -3.24
CA GLU A 91 -1.82 11.10 -3.10
C GLU A 91 -1.96 9.97 -4.14
N GLN A 92 -2.49 8.83 -3.72
CA GLN A 92 -2.64 7.63 -4.55
C GLN A 92 -1.32 7.04 -5.11
N SER A 93 -0.17 7.34 -4.51
CA SER A 93 1.10 6.69 -4.84
C SER A 93 1.25 5.28 -4.29
N GLY A 94 0.25 4.77 -3.57
CA GLY A 94 0.27 3.43 -2.96
C GLY A 94 0.77 3.38 -1.52
N MET A 95 0.96 4.52 -0.86
CA MET A 95 1.44 4.61 0.53
C MET A 95 0.60 3.79 1.50
N LYS A 96 -0.74 3.86 1.39
CA LYS A 96 -1.65 3.10 2.27
C LYS A 96 -1.32 1.61 2.26
N THR A 97 -1.20 1.01 1.08
CA THR A 97 -0.87 -0.42 0.93
C THR A 97 0.49 -0.76 1.54
N ILE A 98 1.49 0.13 1.39
CA ILE A 98 2.82 -0.07 1.97
C ILE A 98 2.75 -0.08 3.50
N VAL A 99 2.02 0.87 4.10
CA VAL A 99 1.86 0.97 5.56
C VAL A 99 1.03 -0.19 6.10
N ASP A 100 -0.05 -0.59 5.42
CA ASP A 100 -0.85 -1.74 5.84
C ASP A 100 0.01 -3.02 5.90
N LYS A 101 0.87 -3.23 4.89
CA LYS A 101 1.84 -4.34 4.90
C LYS A 101 2.94 -4.18 5.97
N ALA A 102 3.32 -2.97 6.30
CA ALA A 102 4.24 -2.74 7.42
C ALA A 102 3.57 -3.11 8.75
N ILE A 103 2.31 -2.73 8.98
CA ILE A 103 1.55 -3.10 10.17
C ILE A 103 1.40 -4.62 10.29
N GLU A 104 1.10 -5.32 9.20
CA GLU A 104 1.02 -6.79 9.17
C GLU A 104 2.34 -7.47 9.62
N ALA A 105 3.49 -6.82 9.34
CA ALA A 105 4.81 -7.31 9.71
C ALA A 105 5.22 -6.97 11.16
N LEU A 106 4.49 -6.09 11.84
CA LEU A 106 4.76 -5.73 13.24
C LEU A 106 4.21 -6.78 14.22
N PRO A 107 4.68 -6.76 15.48
CA PRO A 107 4.17 -7.66 16.50
C PRO A 107 2.66 -7.53 16.68
N LYS A 108 1.98 -8.65 16.80
CA LYS A 108 0.52 -8.69 16.99
C LYS A 108 0.15 -8.61 18.47
N PRO A 109 -1.07 -8.18 18.81
CA PRO A 109 -1.60 -8.26 20.14
C PRO A 109 -1.52 -9.70 20.67
N THR A 110 -1.12 -9.84 21.92
CA THR A 110 -1.07 -11.14 22.60
C THR A 110 -1.70 -11.00 23.98
N SER A 111 -2.47 -12.01 24.38
CA SER A 111 -2.93 -12.12 25.76
C SER A 111 -1.85 -12.89 26.53
N ILE A 112 -1.34 -12.30 27.60
CA ILE A 112 -0.39 -12.96 28.50
C ILE A 112 -1.16 -13.79 29.52
N ASP A 113 -2.28 -13.28 29.96
CA ASP A 113 -3.24 -13.90 30.87
C ASP A 113 -4.65 -13.37 30.55
N PRO A 114 -5.74 -13.90 31.14
CA PRO A 114 -7.11 -13.44 30.87
C PRO A 114 -7.35 -11.94 31.07
N PHE A 115 -6.50 -11.28 31.85
CA PHE A 115 -6.66 -9.87 32.23
C PHE A 115 -5.61 -8.94 31.60
N THR A 116 -4.54 -9.50 31.01
CA THR A 116 -3.43 -8.72 30.47
C THR A 116 -3.35 -8.86 28.96
N LEU A 117 -3.88 -7.87 28.25
CA LEU A 117 -3.78 -7.76 26.80
C LEU A 117 -2.63 -6.83 26.42
N THR A 118 -1.64 -7.33 25.70
CA THR A 118 -0.62 -6.47 25.10
C THR A 118 -1.07 -5.98 23.73
N ARG A 119 -0.89 -4.69 23.46
CA ARG A 119 -1.16 -4.05 22.18
C ARG A 119 0.11 -3.36 21.67
N PRO A 120 1.08 -4.12 21.14
CA PRO A 120 2.40 -3.58 20.79
C PRO A 120 2.37 -2.53 19.69
N VAL A 121 1.28 -2.43 18.94
CA VAL A 121 1.09 -1.47 17.83
C VAL A 121 -0.18 -0.66 18.08
N LEU A 122 -0.02 0.65 18.08
CA LEU A 122 -1.11 1.62 18.07
C LEU A 122 -1.15 2.25 16.67
N ALA A 123 -2.25 2.10 15.94
CA ALA A 123 -2.39 2.56 14.56
C ALA A 123 -3.54 3.56 14.43
N LEU A 124 -3.19 4.81 14.15
CA LEU A 124 -4.15 5.91 14.00
C LEU A 124 -4.31 6.30 12.52
N THR A 125 -5.50 6.74 12.17
CA THR A 125 -5.77 7.37 10.86
C THR A 125 -6.33 8.78 11.10
N LEU A 126 -5.60 9.79 10.64
CA LEU A 126 -5.98 11.18 10.75
C LEU A 126 -6.51 11.69 9.41
N SER A 127 -7.56 12.48 9.42
CA SER A 127 -8.24 12.95 8.19
C SER A 127 -8.26 14.47 8.04
N ALA A 128 -7.95 15.20 9.10
CA ALA A 128 -7.98 16.65 9.13
C ALA A 128 -6.85 17.19 10.01
N SER A 129 -6.63 18.50 9.98
CA SER A 129 -5.68 19.16 10.86
C SER A 129 -5.98 18.77 12.33
N THR A 130 -4.96 18.26 13.00
CA THR A 130 -5.08 17.66 14.32
C THR A 130 -4.31 18.48 15.33
N SER A 131 -4.95 18.87 16.44
CA SER A 131 -4.27 19.47 17.60
C SER A 131 -3.57 18.40 18.43
N LEU A 132 -2.68 18.84 19.34
CA LEU A 132 -2.03 17.93 20.27
C LEU A 132 -3.06 17.20 21.15
N GLU A 133 -4.07 17.92 21.64
CA GLU A 133 -5.13 17.37 22.46
C GLU A 133 -5.92 16.31 21.70
N THR A 134 -6.28 16.58 20.44
CA THR A 134 -6.99 15.62 19.59
C THR A 134 -6.14 14.38 19.32
N LEU A 135 -4.83 14.54 19.13
CA LEU A 135 -3.92 13.40 18.95
C LEU A 135 -3.87 12.52 20.22
N ILE A 136 -3.68 13.14 21.39
CA ILE A 136 -3.66 12.44 22.68
C ILE A 136 -4.98 11.71 22.90
N TRP A 137 -6.11 12.39 22.67
CA TRP A 137 -7.43 11.79 22.79
C TRP A 137 -7.61 10.58 21.85
N SER A 138 -7.23 10.72 20.60
CA SER A 138 -7.32 9.61 19.62
C SER A 138 -6.50 8.39 20.05
N MET A 139 -5.32 8.62 20.61
CA MET A 139 -4.47 7.54 21.13
C MET A 139 -5.10 6.85 22.34
N MET A 140 -5.67 7.63 23.28
CA MET A 140 -6.31 7.10 24.48
C MET A 140 -7.60 6.35 24.13
N ALA A 141 -8.43 6.88 23.24
CA ALA A 141 -9.66 6.24 22.79
C ALA A 141 -9.44 4.92 22.03
N ASP A 142 -8.32 4.79 21.30
CA ASP A 142 -7.97 3.52 20.66
C ASP A 142 -7.43 2.48 21.67
N LEU A 143 -6.72 2.92 22.69
CA LEU A 143 -6.21 2.03 23.75
C LEU A 143 -7.29 1.62 24.75
N ASP A 144 -8.17 2.54 25.10
CA ASP A 144 -9.27 2.38 26.06
C ASP A 144 -10.58 2.90 25.42
N PRO A 145 -11.36 2.02 24.78
CA PRO A 145 -12.62 2.42 24.13
C PRO A 145 -13.65 3.00 25.09
N GLU A 146 -13.66 2.57 26.38
CA GLU A 146 -14.57 3.12 27.41
C GLU A 146 -14.23 4.58 27.70
N PHE A 147 -12.94 4.91 27.72
CA PHE A 147 -12.48 6.30 27.83
C PHE A 147 -13.01 7.15 26.65
N GLY A 148 -12.94 6.61 25.44
CA GLY A 148 -13.44 7.30 24.22
C GLY A 148 -14.92 7.68 24.31
N LEU A 149 -15.75 6.85 24.94
CA LEU A 149 -17.16 7.10 25.15
C LEU A 149 -17.43 8.12 26.29
N ALA A 150 -16.67 8.03 27.37
CA ALA A 150 -16.85 8.87 28.56
C ALA A 150 -16.38 10.32 28.34
N THR A 151 -15.36 10.54 27.50
CA THR A 151 -14.68 11.84 27.35
C THR A 151 -15.12 12.66 26.14
N ALA A 152 -16.03 12.15 25.32
CA ALA A 152 -16.58 12.93 24.19
C ALA A 152 -17.21 14.29 24.62
N ALA A 153 -17.48 14.48 25.93
CA ALA A 153 -18.07 15.67 26.51
C ALA A 153 -17.11 16.53 27.36
N SER A 154 -15.90 16.07 27.68
CA SER A 154 -14.98 16.79 28.58
C SER A 154 -13.81 17.41 27.81
N LYS A 155 -13.38 18.60 28.25
CA LYS A 155 -12.16 19.24 27.74
C LYS A 155 -10.94 18.39 28.13
N ILE A 156 -10.10 18.10 27.15
CA ILE A 156 -8.84 17.42 27.36
C ILE A 156 -7.84 18.41 27.98
N ASP A 157 -7.27 18.02 29.10
CA ASP A 157 -6.12 18.71 29.71
C ASP A 157 -4.83 18.00 29.26
N ALA A 158 -4.22 18.54 28.21
CA ALA A 158 -3.05 17.93 27.56
C ALA A 158 -1.91 17.52 28.52
N PRO A 159 -1.56 18.26 29.60
CA PRO A 159 -0.53 17.83 30.54
C PRO A 159 -0.93 16.62 31.39
N SER A 160 -2.15 16.56 31.91
CA SER A 160 -2.60 15.43 32.73
C SER A 160 -2.91 14.21 31.88
N ASP A 161 -3.56 14.41 30.75
CA ASP A 161 -3.91 13.35 29.80
C ASP A 161 -2.66 12.77 29.11
N GLY A 162 -1.64 13.59 28.86
CA GLY A 162 -0.34 13.13 28.37
C GLY A 162 0.36 12.18 29.35
N ARG A 163 0.26 12.41 30.66
CA ARG A 163 0.79 11.48 31.69
C ARG A 163 -0.03 10.18 31.73
N ARG A 164 -1.36 10.29 31.71
CA ARG A 164 -2.26 9.13 31.64
C ARG A 164 -2.00 8.28 30.40
N LEU A 165 -1.84 8.91 29.24
CA LEU A 165 -1.51 8.20 28.00
C LEU A 165 -0.20 7.41 28.13
N ARG A 166 0.85 7.99 28.75
CA ARG A 166 2.11 7.26 28.96
C ARG A 166 1.91 6.01 29.83
N HIS A 167 1.11 6.10 30.88
CA HIS A 167 0.77 4.93 31.69
C HIS A 167 0.01 3.87 30.87
N LEU A 168 -0.92 4.29 30.02
CA LEU A 168 -1.63 3.35 29.13
C LEU A 168 -0.67 2.70 28.12
N LEU A 169 0.23 3.48 27.49
CA LEU A 169 1.21 2.95 26.56
C LEU A 169 2.12 1.90 27.22
N ASP A 170 2.53 2.13 28.47
CA ASP A 170 3.31 1.20 29.25
C ASP A 170 2.50 -0.04 29.67
N ALA A 171 1.28 0.14 30.12
CA ALA A 171 0.39 -0.95 30.53
C ALA A 171 0.12 -1.90 29.35
N PHE A 172 -0.22 -1.35 28.19
CA PHE A 172 -0.47 -2.13 26.97
C PHE A 172 0.81 -2.57 26.24
N LYS A 173 2.01 -2.20 26.76
CA LYS A 173 3.31 -2.53 26.14
C LYS A 173 3.44 -2.02 24.71
N VAL A 174 2.92 -0.83 24.43
CA VAL A 174 2.98 -0.24 23.09
C VAL A 174 4.44 0.04 22.72
N LYS A 175 4.88 -0.50 21.59
CA LYS A 175 6.24 -0.35 21.05
C LYS A 175 6.26 0.38 19.72
N TRP A 176 5.12 0.48 19.04
CA TRP A 176 4.98 1.11 17.74
C TRP A 176 3.77 2.01 17.69
N LEU A 177 3.98 3.25 17.27
CA LEU A 177 2.94 4.20 16.91
C LEU A 177 2.94 4.33 15.38
N VAL A 178 1.84 4.02 14.74
CA VAL A 178 1.65 4.18 13.29
C VAL A 178 0.60 5.24 13.05
N VAL A 179 0.97 6.30 12.34
CA VAL A 179 0.06 7.40 12.00
C VAL A 179 -0.11 7.48 10.49
N LYS A 180 -1.31 7.21 10.00
CA LYS A 180 -1.74 7.42 8.61
C LYS A 180 -2.38 8.80 8.50
N GLY A 181 -2.13 9.51 7.39
CA GLY A 181 -2.58 10.91 7.25
C GLY A 181 -1.77 11.87 8.15
N ALA A 182 -0.48 11.58 8.34
CA ALA A 182 0.39 12.32 9.24
C ALA A 182 0.62 13.79 8.80
N GLU A 183 0.26 14.19 7.57
CA GLU A 183 0.19 15.59 7.14
C GLU A 183 -0.76 16.42 8.01
N ALA A 184 -1.76 15.79 8.63
CA ALA A 184 -2.65 16.43 9.59
C ALA A 184 -1.91 16.98 10.84
N LEU A 185 -0.75 16.44 11.18
CA LEU A 185 0.10 16.86 12.28
C LEU A 185 1.00 18.07 11.92
N ALA A 186 1.17 18.35 10.63
CA ALA A 186 2.07 19.39 10.14
C ALA A 186 1.45 20.79 10.15
N GLY A 187 0.27 20.98 10.72
CA GLY A 187 -0.41 22.28 10.83
C GLY A 187 0.46 23.32 11.54
N PRO A 188 0.59 24.57 11.00
CA PRO A 188 1.61 25.51 11.42
C PRO A 188 1.50 25.95 12.90
N LYS A 189 0.31 25.90 13.48
CA LYS A 189 0.08 26.34 14.87
C LYS A 189 0.48 25.29 15.92
N GLU A 190 0.32 24.00 15.61
CA GLU A 190 0.48 22.92 16.58
C GLU A 190 1.73 22.05 16.32
N ARG A 191 2.32 22.13 15.12
CA ARG A 191 3.40 21.23 14.71
C ARG A 191 4.58 21.16 15.66
N ALA A 192 4.95 22.28 16.30
CA ALA A 192 6.07 22.30 17.24
C ALA A 192 5.73 21.55 18.55
N LYS A 193 4.50 21.72 19.07
CA LYS A 193 4.03 21.01 20.25
C LYS A 193 3.91 19.50 19.97
N ILE A 194 3.35 19.16 18.82
CA ILE A 194 3.20 17.77 18.37
C ILE A 194 4.59 17.13 18.16
N ALA A 195 5.51 17.81 17.51
CA ALA A 195 6.88 17.31 17.33
C ALA A 195 7.60 17.11 18.67
N GLY A 196 7.41 18.01 19.65
CA GLY A 196 7.90 17.85 21.00
C GLY A 196 7.36 16.60 21.68
N PHE A 197 6.04 16.43 21.65
CA PHE A 197 5.36 15.26 22.22
C PHE A 197 5.79 13.94 21.57
N LEU A 198 5.87 13.89 20.25
CA LEU A 198 6.38 12.71 19.53
C LEU A 198 7.84 12.42 19.88
N GLY A 199 8.66 13.48 20.08
CA GLY A 199 10.04 13.35 20.56
C GLY A 199 10.13 12.73 21.96
N GLU A 200 9.20 13.05 22.86
CA GLU A 200 9.10 12.44 24.17
C GLU A 200 8.72 10.94 24.08
N LEU A 201 7.75 10.59 23.26
CA LEU A 201 7.39 9.19 23.01
C LEU A 201 8.58 8.40 22.45
N ARG A 202 9.32 8.99 21.50
CA ARG A 202 10.55 8.41 20.98
C ARG A 202 11.58 8.18 22.07
N SER A 203 11.77 9.15 22.95
CA SER A 203 12.71 9.04 24.10
C SER A 203 12.30 7.96 25.08
N ALA A 204 11.00 7.66 25.18
CA ALA A 204 10.45 6.53 25.91
C ALA A 204 10.61 5.17 25.17
N GLY A 205 11.24 5.15 24.01
CA GLY A 205 11.50 3.93 23.24
C GLY A 205 10.37 3.50 22.31
N VAL A 206 9.38 4.36 22.03
CA VAL A 206 8.32 4.08 21.09
C VAL A 206 8.83 4.33 19.66
N ASN A 207 8.80 3.29 18.82
CA ASN A 207 9.08 3.42 17.39
C ASN A 207 7.89 4.05 16.68
N MET A 208 8.15 4.82 15.62
CA MET A 208 7.11 5.53 14.90
C MET A 208 7.16 5.24 13.41
N ILE A 209 5.97 5.06 12.82
CA ILE A 209 5.76 5.09 11.37
C ILE A 209 4.81 6.26 11.09
N LEU A 210 5.31 7.29 10.42
CA LEU A 210 4.52 8.44 10.00
C LEU A 210 4.31 8.37 8.49
N CYS A 211 3.06 8.23 8.07
CA CYS A 211 2.70 8.10 6.66
C CYS A 211 1.78 9.24 6.24
N GLY A 212 2.17 9.98 5.22
CA GLY A 212 1.36 11.08 4.72
C GLY A 212 1.97 11.79 3.52
N LEU A 213 1.38 12.90 3.15
CA LEU A 213 1.86 13.76 2.06
C LEU A 213 3.18 14.44 2.44
N ASP A 214 3.85 15.03 1.47
CA ASP A 214 5.18 15.66 1.63
C ASP A 214 5.34 16.59 2.85
N PRO A 215 4.33 17.38 3.31
CA PRO A 215 4.48 18.20 4.51
C PRO A 215 4.85 17.44 5.79
N VAL A 216 4.62 16.11 5.84
CA VAL A 216 5.06 15.27 6.97
C VAL A 216 6.57 15.36 7.18
N ALA A 217 7.35 15.53 6.11
CA ALA A 217 8.80 15.65 6.20
C ALA A 217 9.23 16.91 7.01
N GLU A 218 8.41 17.95 7.07
CA GLU A 218 8.67 19.15 7.85
C GLU A 218 8.67 18.89 9.35
N LEU A 219 7.90 17.91 9.83
CA LEU A 219 7.88 17.54 11.26
C LEU A 219 9.28 17.12 11.76
N VAL A 220 10.06 16.47 10.89
CA VAL A 220 11.40 15.98 11.24
C VAL A 220 12.38 17.15 11.42
N THR A 221 12.24 18.21 10.64
CA THR A 221 13.16 19.34 10.69
C THR A 221 12.98 20.23 11.91
N LEU A 222 11.85 20.13 12.63
CA LEU A 222 11.50 20.98 13.75
C LEU A 222 12.26 20.71 15.04
N THR A 223 12.70 19.46 15.26
CA THR A 223 13.49 19.11 16.43
C THR A 223 14.72 18.30 16.05
N LYS A 224 15.91 18.72 16.49
CA LYS A 224 17.15 17.98 16.25
C LYS A 224 17.07 16.54 16.74
N ALA A 225 16.41 16.32 17.87
CA ALA A 225 16.21 14.98 18.44
C ALA A 225 15.35 14.08 17.57
N PHE A 226 14.45 14.64 16.77
CA PHE A 226 13.58 13.89 15.86
C PHE A 226 14.26 13.63 14.51
N ALA A 227 15.12 14.57 14.08
CA ALA A 227 15.80 14.54 12.78
C ALA A 227 16.97 13.53 12.73
N ALA A 228 17.70 13.34 13.86
CA ALA A 228 19.02 12.71 13.86
C ALA A 228 19.08 11.33 13.23
N ASP A 229 17.98 10.52 13.34
CA ASP A 229 17.95 9.14 12.83
C ASP A 229 16.64 8.79 12.11
N ALA A 230 15.92 9.81 11.64
CA ALA A 230 14.68 9.57 10.89
C ALA A 230 14.99 9.01 9.50
N VAL A 231 14.39 7.86 9.18
CA VAL A 231 14.48 7.25 7.86
C VAL A 231 13.32 7.76 7.00
N LEU A 232 13.64 8.63 6.04
CA LEU A 232 12.66 9.12 5.08
C LEU A 232 12.63 8.22 3.83
N CYS A 233 11.49 7.59 3.60
CA CYS A 233 11.17 6.87 2.38
C CYS A 233 10.13 7.66 1.59
N ARG A 234 10.48 8.09 0.38
CA ARG A 234 9.53 8.74 -0.52
C ARG A 234 9.03 7.73 -1.54
N THR A 235 7.71 7.63 -1.71
CA THR A 235 7.13 6.83 -2.78
C THR A 235 7.35 7.54 -4.12
N GLN A 236 7.88 6.79 -5.07
CA GLN A 236 8.13 7.30 -6.42
C GLN A 236 6.93 7.04 -7.32
N VAL A 237 6.67 7.94 -8.25
CA VAL A 237 5.77 7.71 -9.38
C VAL A 237 6.54 7.00 -10.50
N TYR A 238 5.83 6.20 -11.29
CA TYR A 238 6.46 5.53 -12.42
C TYR A 238 6.79 6.51 -13.54
N GLY A 239 8.01 6.42 -14.04
CA GLY A 239 8.45 7.12 -15.26
C GLY A 239 8.04 6.36 -16.54
N LYS A 240 8.21 6.99 -17.70
CA LYS A 240 7.72 6.48 -18.99
C LYS A 240 8.29 5.11 -19.39
N ALA A 241 9.52 4.81 -19.05
CA ALA A 241 10.20 3.55 -19.39
C ALA A 241 10.41 2.66 -18.14
N ASP A 242 9.57 2.78 -17.12
CA ASP A 242 9.75 2.03 -15.88
C ASP A 242 9.23 0.59 -16.04
N GLU A 243 10.13 -0.38 -16.13
CA GLU A 243 9.81 -1.80 -16.21
C GLU A 243 8.99 -2.29 -14.99
N GLU A 244 9.14 -1.65 -13.85
CA GLU A 244 8.30 -1.94 -12.68
C GLU A 244 6.84 -1.55 -12.94
N ALA A 245 6.58 -0.49 -13.73
CA ALA A 245 5.23 -0.11 -14.12
C ALA A 245 4.56 -1.19 -14.98
N LYS A 246 5.32 -1.77 -15.93
CA LYS A 246 4.85 -2.88 -16.78
C LYS A 246 4.55 -4.11 -15.93
N THR A 247 5.47 -4.47 -15.05
CA THR A 247 5.30 -5.60 -14.11
C THR A 247 4.11 -5.38 -13.18
N PHE A 248 3.95 -4.16 -12.66
CA PHE A 248 2.82 -3.79 -11.80
C PHE A 248 1.49 -3.92 -12.55
N ALA A 249 1.37 -3.35 -13.74
CA ALA A 249 0.14 -3.43 -14.54
C ALA A 249 -0.18 -4.87 -14.96
N ARG A 250 0.84 -5.64 -15.36
CA ARG A 250 0.72 -7.06 -15.75
C ARG A 250 0.15 -7.90 -14.61
N ALA A 251 0.62 -7.70 -13.39
CA ALA A 251 0.13 -8.46 -12.23
C ALA A 251 -1.39 -8.35 -12.02
N PHE A 252 -2.00 -7.21 -12.37
CA PHE A 252 -3.46 -7.05 -12.33
C PHE A 252 -4.14 -7.68 -13.54
N LEU A 253 -3.60 -7.46 -14.74
CA LEU A 253 -4.21 -7.95 -15.99
C LEU A 253 -4.15 -9.48 -16.09
N ASP A 254 -3.10 -10.13 -15.58
CA ASP A 254 -2.99 -11.59 -15.54
C ASP A 254 -3.97 -12.24 -14.55
N ARG A 255 -4.48 -11.47 -13.57
CA ARG A 255 -5.47 -11.95 -12.60
C ARG A 255 -6.92 -11.77 -13.06
N CYS A 256 -7.14 -11.07 -14.15
CA CYS A 256 -8.49 -10.92 -14.66
C CYS A 256 -8.94 -12.20 -15.41
N ALA A 257 -10.26 -12.44 -15.39
CA ALA A 257 -10.85 -13.61 -16.04
C ALA A 257 -10.90 -13.51 -17.59
N ILE A 258 -10.47 -12.38 -18.16
CA ILE A 258 -10.44 -12.15 -19.59
C ILE A 258 -9.14 -12.72 -20.15
N PRO A 259 -9.18 -13.69 -21.07
CA PRO A 259 -7.97 -14.27 -21.65
C PRO A 259 -7.08 -13.21 -22.29
N SER A 260 -5.77 -13.39 -22.17
CA SER A 260 -4.76 -12.51 -22.78
C SER A 260 -4.94 -11.00 -22.48
N ALA A 261 -5.54 -10.66 -21.32
CA ALA A 261 -5.75 -9.25 -20.98
C ALA A 261 -4.44 -8.46 -20.87
N SER A 262 -3.33 -9.12 -20.49
CA SER A 262 -2.01 -8.48 -20.38
C SER A 262 -1.33 -8.23 -21.73
N SER A 263 -1.80 -8.81 -22.84
CA SER A 263 -1.22 -8.56 -24.18
C SER A 263 -1.29 -7.09 -24.59
N ILE A 264 -2.25 -6.34 -24.06
CA ILE A 264 -2.35 -4.89 -24.29
C ILE A 264 -1.09 -4.11 -23.85
N LEU A 265 -0.33 -4.65 -22.88
CA LEU A 265 0.92 -4.03 -22.43
C LEU A 265 2.06 -4.14 -23.45
N ASP A 266 1.89 -4.97 -24.47
CA ASP A 266 2.83 -5.16 -25.54
C ASP A 266 2.46 -4.31 -26.77
N GLU A 267 1.30 -3.62 -26.72
CA GLU A 267 0.93 -2.62 -27.75
C GLU A 267 1.85 -1.39 -27.66
N PRO A 268 2.44 -0.95 -28.77
CA PRO A 268 3.34 0.21 -28.79
C PRO A 268 2.68 1.47 -28.20
N GLY A 269 3.35 2.14 -27.27
CA GLY A 269 2.89 3.39 -26.65
C GLY A 269 1.75 3.24 -25.64
N PHE A 270 1.23 2.02 -25.40
CA PHE A 270 0.14 1.82 -24.41
C PHE A 270 0.62 2.11 -22.99
N LEU A 271 1.75 1.54 -22.57
CA LEU A 271 2.29 1.73 -21.23
C LEU A 271 2.58 3.21 -20.94
N GLU A 272 3.19 3.92 -21.91
CA GLU A 272 3.46 5.34 -21.81
C GLU A 272 2.16 6.15 -21.69
N GLY A 273 1.14 5.79 -22.45
CA GLY A 273 -0.19 6.39 -22.36
C GLY A 273 -0.86 6.16 -21.02
N LEU A 274 -0.73 4.95 -20.46
CA LEU A 274 -1.24 4.58 -19.14
C LEU A 274 -0.54 5.41 -18.03
N ILE A 275 0.78 5.51 -18.08
CA ILE A 275 1.58 6.30 -17.14
C ILE A 275 1.23 7.80 -17.28
N ALA A 276 1.14 8.33 -18.49
CA ALA A 276 0.77 9.73 -18.71
C ALA A 276 -0.64 10.05 -18.19
N ALA A 277 -1.62 9.14 -18.43
CA ALA A 277 -3.00 9.32 -17.96
C ALA A 277 -3.13 9.33 -16.43
N THR A 278 -2.26 8.61 -15.75
CA THR A 278 -2.28 8.42 -14.28
C THR A 278 -1.20 9.22 -13.55
N ALA A 279 -0.39 10.00 -14.29
CA ALA A 279 0.83 10.66 -13.78
C ALA A 279 1.76 9.66 -13.02
N GLY A 280 1.81 8.42 -13.49
CA GLY A 280 2.61 7.35 -12.90
C GLY A 280 2.21 6.91 -11.48
N ARG A 281 1.05 7.33 -10.97
CA ARG A 281 0.59 7.03 -9.61
C ARG A 281 -0.02 5.63 -9.55
N ARG A 282 0.56 4.75 -8.75
CA ARG A 282 0.17 3.32 -8.64
C ARG A 282 -1.31 3.11 -8.34
N GLY A 283 -1.86 3.86 -7.40
CA GLY A 283 -3.29 3.75 -7.07
C GLY A 283 -4.21 4.14 -8.22
N LEU A 284 -3.81 5.14 -9.04
CA LEU A 284 -4.56 5.52 -10.23
C LEU A 284 -4.41 4.47 -11.34
N ILE A 285 -3.22 3.91 -11.54
CA ILE A 285 -2.98 2.81 -12.48
C ILE A 285 -3.87 1.62 -12.11
N LYS A 286 -3.82 1.18 -10.83
CA LYS A 286 -4.70 0.11 -10.32
C LYS A 286 -6.18 0.42 -10.60
N SER A 287 -6.65 1.60 -10.20
CA SER A 287 -8.05 1.99 -10.36
C SER A 287 -8.48 2.03 -11.83
N LEU A 288 -7.59 2.48 -12.72
CA LEU A 288 -7.88 2.55 -14.15
C LEU A 288 -7.94 1.16 -14.78
N ILE A 289 -7.02 0.26 -14.42
CA ILE A 289 -7.03 -1.14 -14.85
C ILE A 289 -8.31 -1.83 -14.38
N ILE A 290 -8.66 -1.74 -13.10
CA ILE A 290 -9.89 -2.34 -12.57
C ILE A 290 -11.10 -1.88 -13.35
N ARG A 291 -11.24 -0.58 -13.60
CA ARG A 291 -12.37 -0.03 -14.37
C ARG A 291 -12.40 -0.51 -15.82
N ALA A 292 -11.26 -0.52 -16.51
CA ALA A 292 -11.18 -1.00 -17.88
C ALA A 292 -11.56 -2.48 -17.98
N VAL A 293 -11.09 -3.31 -17.05
CA VAL A 293 -11.45 -4.73 -16.98
C VAL A 293 -12.94 -4.90 -16.67
N MET A 294 -13.52 -4.10 -15.76
CA MET A 294 -14.95 -4.14 -15.46
C MET A 294 -15.81 -3.78 -16.69
N ILE A 295 -15.41 -2.75 -17.46
CA ILE A 295 -16.08 -2.38 -18.70
C ILE A 295 -16.00 -3.52 -19.71
N ALA A 296 -14.82 -4.12 -19.90
CA ALA A 296 -14.64 -5.27 -20.79
C ALA A 296 -15.50 -6.47 -20.36
N THR A 297 -15.57 -6.77 -19.05
CA THR A 297 -16.41 -7.82 -18.48
C THR A 297 -17.90 -7.54 -18.74
N THR A 298 -18.34 -6.29 -18.59
CA THR A 298 -19.74 -5.89 -18.86
C THR A 298 -20.13 -6.08 -20.32
N HIS A 299 -19.20 -5.82 -21.24
CA HIS A 299 -19.39 -6.00 -22.68
C HIS A 299 -19.17 -7.44 -23.15
N ASN A 300 -18.89 -8.41 -22.26
CA ASN A 300 -18.46 -9.76 -22.62
C ASN A 300 -17.30 -9.79 -23.63
N ALA A 301 -16.38 -8.86 -23.51
CA ALA A 301 -15.28 -8.73 -24.46
C ALA A 301 -14.32 -9.92 -24.34
N ALA A 302 -13.83 -10.40 -25.48
CA ALA A 302 -12.84 -11.47 -25.55
C ALA A 302 -11.44 -11.02 -25.12
N ALA A 303 -11.17 -9.70 -25.18
CA ALA A 303 -9.89 -9.10 -24.77
C ALA A 303 -10.10 -7.72 -24.15
N VAL A 304 -9.15 -7.29 -23.33
CA VAL A 304 -9.08 -5.92 -22.84
C VAL A 304 -8.37 -5.08 -23.91
N THR A 305 -8.97 -3.95 -24.30
CA THR A 305 -8.48 -3.10 -25.40
C THR A 305 -8.25 -1.66 -24.93
N VAL A 306 -7.50 -0.88 -25.70
CA VAL A 306 -7.30 0.56 -25.48
C VAL A 306 -8.64 1.30 -25.34
N GLN A 307 -9.68 0.86 -26.08
CA GLN A 307 -10.99 1.51 -26.00
C GLN A 307 -11.64 1.36 -24.62
N HIS A 308 -11.46 0.23 -23.94
CA HIS A 308 -11.95 0.04 -22.56
C HIS A 308 -11.27 1.02 -21.59
N PHE A 309 -9.96 1.26 -21.76
CA PHE A 309 -9.23 2.27 -20.97
C PHE A 309 -9.68 3.70 -21.27
N LYS A 310 -9.92 4.04 -22.55
CA LYS A 310 -10.46 5.35 -22.94
C LYS A 310 -11.84 5.58 -22.30
N THR A 311 -12.71 4.59 -22.33
CA THR A 311 -14.03 4.63 -21.70
C THR A 311 -13.91 4.77 -20.17
N ALA A 312 -13.00 4.03 -19.54
CA ALA A 312 -12.73 4.12 -18.11
C ALA A 312 -12.27 5.52 -17.68
N LEU A 313 -11.47 6.20 -18.51
CA LEU A 313 -11.00 7.56 -18.28
C LEU A 313 -12.11 8.61 -18.46
N SER A 314 -13.00 8.43 -19.45
CA SER A 314 -14.07 9.40 -19.75
C SER A 314 -15.14 9.48 -18.66
N GLY A 315 -15.29 8.44 -17.83
CA GLY A 315 -16.36 8.33 -16.83
C GLY A 315 -16.27 9.30 -15.66
N ARG A 316 -15.25 9.22 -14.83
CA ARG A 316 -15.10 10.04 -13.59
C ARG A 316 -13.65 10.41 -13.23
N PHE A 317 -12.69 10.08 -14.05
CA PHE A 317 -11.32 10.52 -13.81
C PHE A 317 -11.22 12.02 -14.07
N LYS A 318 -10.97 12.83 -13.02
CA LYS A 318 -10.49 14.18 -13.25
C LYS A 318 -9.14 14.07 -13.94
N PRO A 319 -8.94 14.72 -15.10
CA PRO A 319 -7.63 14.72 -15.75
C PRO A 319 -6.61 15.30 -14.80
N ILE A 320 -5.58 14.53 -14.52
CA ILE A 320 -4.42 15.01 -13.73
C ILE A 320 -3.54 15.75 -14.73
N ALA A 321 -3.10 16.96 -14.37
CA ALA A 321 -2.15 17.69 -15.21
C ALA A 321 -0.93 16.81 -15.46
N PRO A 322 -0.47 16.67 -16.73
CA PRO A 322 0.74 15.91 -17.01
C PRO A 322 1.91 16.53 -16.29
N VAL A 323 2.71 15.70 -15.63
CA VAL A 323 4.05 16.10 -15.25
C VAL A 323 4.79 16.39 -16.55
N ALA A 324 5.32 17.60 -16.72
CA ALA A 324 6.03 17.99 -17.92
C ALA A 324 7.10 16.94 -18.25
N ALA A 325 7.03 16.38 -19.43
CA ALA A 325 7.92 15.33 -19.88
C ALA A 325 8.34 15.63 -21.32
N ASP A 326 9.59 16.00 -21.45
CA ASP A 326 10.29 15.94 -22.73
C ASP A 326 10.35 14.50 -23.21
N SER A 327 9.65 14.16 -24.28
CA SER A 327 9.96 12.94 -25.02
C SER A 327 9.24 12.77 -26.35
N ALA A 328 10.03 12.28 -27.29
CA ALA A 328 9.78 12.15 -28.70
C ALA A 328 8.90 10.96 -29.16
N VAL A 329 8.28 10.21 -28.24
CA VAL A 329 7.37 9.11 -28.60
C VAL A 329 5.95 9.58 -28.34
N SER A 330 5.11 9.60 -29.39
CA SER A 330 3.68 9.93 -29.23
C SER A 330 2.99 8.86 -28.40
N PRO A 331 2.65 9.14 -27.13
CA PRO A 331 1.93 8.16 -26.32
C PRO A 331 0.54 7.94 -26.88
N VAL A 332 0.00 6.73 -26.74
CA VAL A 332 -1.40 6.46 -27.05
C VAL A 332 -2.26 7.42 -26.24
N ASP A 333 -3.00 8.31 -26.92
CA ASP A 333 -3.81 9.32 -26.24
C ASP A 333 -5.08 8.71 -25.64
N LEU A 334 -4.95 8.23 -24.42
CA LEU A 334 -6.06 7.70 -23.63
C LEU A 334 -7.06 8.79 -23.20
N ARG A 335 -6.71 10.08 -23.36
CA ARG A 335 -7.56 11.22 -22.97
C ARG A 335 -8.46 11.73 -24.09
N ALA A 336 -8.26 11.28 -25.32
CA ALA A 336 -8.96 11.80 -26.50
C ALA A 336 -10.50 11.77 -26.40
N ASN A 337 -11.07 10.95 -25.51
CA ASN A 337 -12.52 10.81 -25.32
C ASN A 337 -13.04 11.47 -24.02
N ALA A 338 -12.24 12.24 -23.29
CA ALA A 338 -12.74 12.95 -22.13
C ALA A 338 -13.78 14.02 -22.56
N PRO A 339 -15.02 14.02 -22.05
CA PRO A 339 -16.05 14.95 -22.47
C PRO A 339 -15.58 16.38 -22.19
N ARG A 340 -15.48 17.21 -23.24
CA ARG A 340 -15.24 18.65 -23.10
C ARG A 340 -16.40 19.23 -22.28
N ARG A 341 -16.15 19.65 -21.04
CA ARG A 341 -17.10 20.39 -20.23
C ARG A 341 -17.57 21.59 -21.05
N ARG A 342 -18.83 21.57 -21.55
CA ARG A 342 -19.51 22.77 -22.02
C ARG A 342 -19.50 23.79 -20.89
N ARG A 343 -18.69 24.83 -21.04
CA ARG A 343 -18.81 26.04 -20.21
C ARG A 343 -20.24 26.54 -20.35
N SER A 344 -21.08 26.33 -19.34
CA SER A 344 -22.37 27.00 -19.29
C SER A 344 -22.04 28.50 -19.19
N LYS A 345 -22.31 29.24 -20.25
CA LYS A 345 -22.38 30.71 -20.21
C LYS A 345 -23.47 31.04 -19.21
N ARG A 346 -23.11 31.46 -17.98
CA ARG A 346 -23.98 32.19 -17.11
C ARG A 346 -24.32 33.47 -17.87
N ARG A 347 -25.57 33.60 -18.32
CA ARG A 347 -26.16 34.89 -18.71
C ARG A 347 -26.25 35.71 -17.42
N GLN A 348 -25.61 36.85 -17.44
CA GLN A 348 -25.92 37.96 -16.53
C GLN A 348 -27.28 38.53 -16.87
#